data_e11150c7e0ad0d8b22019078b17f80c7
#
_entry.id   e11150c7e0ad0d8b22019078b17f80c7
#
_cell.length_a   1.000
_cell.length_b   1.000
_cell.length_c   1.000
_cell.angle_alpha   90.00
_cell.angle_beta   90.00
_cell.angle_gamma   90.00
#
_symmetry.space_group_name_H-M   'P 1'
#
loop_
_entity.id
_entity.type
_entity.pdbx_description
1 polymer ?
#
loop_
_entity_poly.entity_id
_entity_poly.type
_entity_poly.pdbx_seq_one_letter_code
_entity_poly.pdbx_strand_id
1 'polypeptide(L)'
;VKATVRLPFKSEKQLIALVSALTPEIERQIAARSKVTMMTDSQLLVLNVEAEDTVALRATLNAYLRWINSALNVLETVEKVL
;
A
#
# COMPACT_ATOMS: atom_id res chain seq x y z
N VAL A 1 -7.38 16.58 -4.32
CA VAL A 1 -8.30 15.50 -3.94
C VAL A 1 -7.58 14.50 -3.05
N LYS A 2 -8.30 13.86 -2.18
CA LYS A 2 -7.76 12.92 -1.20
C LYS A 2 -8.56 11.63 -1.19
N ALA A 3 -7.88 10.53 -0.90
CA ALA A 3 -8.54 9.25 -0.67
C ALA A 3 -7.84 8.52 0.47
N THR A 4 -8.61 7.75 1.22
CA THR A 4 -8.10 6.89 2.27
C THR A 4 -8.55 5.47 2.01
N VAL A 5 -7.59 4.55 1.99
CA VAL A 5 -7.86 3.13 1.80
C VAL A 5 -7.49 2.38 3.07
N ARG A 6 -8.40 1.57 3.57
CA ARG A 6 -8.17 0.73 4.75
C ARG A 6 -8.24 -0.72 4.35
N LEU A 7 -7.16 -1.44 4.61
CA LEU A 7 -7.02 -2.84 4.22
C LEU A 7 -6.77 -3.71 5.45
N PRO A 8 -7.69 -4.60 5.79
CA PRO A 8 -7.47 -5.52 6.91
C PRO A 8 -6.56 -6.68 6.49
N PHE A 9 -5.73 -7.14 7.42
CA PHE A 9 -4.84 -8.27 7.20
C PHE A 9 -5.14 -9.39 8.17
N LYS A 10 -4.90 -10.62 7.73
CA LYS A 10 -5.16 -11.82 8.54
C LYS A 10 -4.16 -11.99 9.65
N SER A 11 -2.94 -11.48 9.48
CA SER A 11 -1.91 -11.61 10.49
C SER A 11 -1.04 -10.37 10.53
N GLU A 12 -0.48 -10.12 11.72
CA GLU A 12 0.44 -9.02 11.92
C GLU A 12 1.74 -9.22 11.14
N LYS A 13 2.16 -10.46 10.94
CA LYS A 13 3.34 -10.81 10.15
C LYS A 13 3.19 -10.36 8.70
N GLN A 14 2.03 -10.63 8.10
CA GLN A 14 1.75 -10.20 6.73
C GLN A 14 1.77 -8.68 6.62
N LEU A 15 1.17 -8.00 7.59
CA LEU A 15 1.12 -6.55 7.61
C LEU A 15 2.53 -5.96 7.69
N ILE A 16 3.36 -6.47 8.59
CA ILE A 16 4.73 -5.99 8.76
C ILE A 16 5.55 -6.23 7.49
N ALA A 17 5.43 -7.41 6.90
CA ALA A 17 6.14 -7.74 5.66
C ALA A 17 5.73 -6.81 4.52
N LEU A 18 4.44 -6.54 4.39
CA LEU A 18 3.94 -5.64 3.36
C LEU A 18 4.40 -4.20 3.56
N VAL A 19 4.34 -3.72 4.80
CA VAL A 19 4.82 -2.37 5.14
C VAL A 19 6.30 -2.23 4.78
N SER A 20 7.10 -3.22 5.12
CA SER A 20 8.52 -3.23 4.77
C SER A 20 8.75 -3.21 3.26
N ALA A 21 7.94 -3.94 2.50
CA ALA A 21 8.04 -3.99 1.06
C ALA A 21 7.64 -2.67 0.40
N LEU A 22 6.66 -1.97 0.97
CA LEU A 22 6.15 -0.72 0.39
C LEU A 22 6.92 0.53 0.82
N THR A 23 7.62 0.47 1.96
CA THR A 23 8.33 1.63 2.49
C THR A 23 9.31 2.26 1.49
N PRO A 24 10.16 1.49 0.77
CA PRO A 24 11.04 2.08 -0.22
C PRO A 24 10.30 2.81 -1.33
N GLU A 25 9.15 2.29 -1.75
CA GLU A 25 8.35 2.91 -2.82
C GLU A 25 7.77 4.25 -2.35
N ILE A 26 7.33 4.31 -1.11
CA ILE A 26 6.81 5.54 -0.53
C ILE A 26 7.92 6.59 -0.37
N GLU A 27 9.10 6.17 0.08
CA GLU A 27 10.25 7.05 0.25
C GLU A 27 10.79 7.58 -1.08
N ARG A 28 10.62 6.82 -2.15
CA ARG A 28 11.05 7.21 -3.50
C ARG A 28 10.07 8.09 -4.23
N GLN A 29 9.00 8.47 -3.59
CA GLN A 29 8.01 9.32 -4.25
C GLN A 29 8.64 10.60 -4.76
N ILE A 30 8.73 10.68 -6.08
CA ILE A 30 9.17 11.88 -6.75
C ILE A 30 7.99 12.55 -7.43
N ALA A 31 6.83 11.95 -7.33
CA ALA A 31 5.66 12.40 -8.05
C ALA A 31 5.24 13.77 -7.55
N ALA A 32 5.32 14.75 -8.41
CA ALA A 32 4.90 16.10 -8.10
C ALA A 32 3.39 16.23 -7.94
N ARG A 33 2.62 15.26 -8.48
CA ARG A 33 1.17 15.35 -8.56
C ARG A 33 0.43 14.58 -7.48
N SER A 34 1.14 13.73 -6.72
CA SER A 34 0.49 12.96 -5.67
C SER A 34 1.44 12.68 -4.51
N LYS A 35 0.86 12.48 -3.33
CA LYS A 35 1.58 12.17 -2.11
C LYS A 35 0.87 11.04 -1.41
N VAL A 36 1.63 10.03 -0.97
CA VAL A 36 1.09 8.87 -0.27
C VAL A 36 1.72 8.79 1.11
N THR A 37 0.89 8.58 2.12
CA THR A 37 1.35 8.26 3.47
C THR A 37 0.73 6.94 3.89
N MET A 38 1.45 6.19 4.70
CA MET A 38 1.06 4.87 5.14
C MET A 38 1.12 4.79 6.65
N MET A 39 0.05 4.25 7.24
CA MET A 39 -0.04 4.04 8.68
C MET A 39 -0.58 2.65 8.96
N THR A 40 -0.30 2.15 10.14
CA THR A 40 -0.86 0.88 10.61
C THR A 40 -1.65 1.10 11.89
N ASP A 41 -2.75 0.36 12.02
CA ASP A 41 -3.59 0.39 13.20
C ASP A 41 -4.06 -1.04 13.47
N SER A 42 -3.49 -1.68 14.50
CA SER A 42 -3.69 -3.11 14.76
C SER A 42 -3.28 -3.94 13.56
N GLN A 43 -4.21 -4.65 12.93
CA GLN A 43 -3.96 -5.43 11.71
C GLN A 43 -4.50 -4.72 10.47
N LEU A 44 -4.65 -3.43 10.55
CA LEU A 44 -5.21 -2.61 9.48
C LEU A 44 -4.11 -1.73 8.86
N LEU A 45 -4.00 -1.78 7.54
CA LEU A 45 -3.13 -0.86 6.80
C LEU A 45 -3.98 0.30 6.31
N VAL A 46 -3.52 1.51 6.58
CA VAL A 46 -4.20 2.73 6.15
C VAL A 46 -3.30 3.48 5.17
N LEU A 47 -3.78 3.65 3.94
CA LEU A 47 -3.11 4.45 2.94
C LEU A 47 -3.88 5.74 2.73
N ASN A 48 -3.19 6.86 2.89
CA ASN A 48 -3.75 8.17 2.59
C ASN A 48 -3.08 8.70 1.33
N VAL A 49 -3.88 9.01 0.33
CA VAL A 49 -3.38 9.52 -0.95
C VAL A 49 -3.95 10.90 -1.17
N GLU A 50 -3.08 11.85 -1.46
CA GLU A 50 -3.45 13.21 -1.81
C GLU A 50 -2.88 13.50 -3.20
N ALA A 51 -3.71 14.03 -4.09
CA ALA A 51 -3.32 14.29 -5.46
C ALA A 51 -3.90 15.60 -5.97
N GLU A 52 -3.30 16.15 -7.02
CA GLU A 52 -3.76 17.40 -7.64
C GLU A 52 -5.13 17.26 -8.28
N ASP A 53 -5.39 16.11 -8.88
CA ASP A 53 -6.65 15.86 -9.57
C ASP A 53 -7.05 14.39 -9.49
N THR A 54 -8.24 14.09 -9.98
CA THR A 54 -8.82 12.75 -9.95
C THR A 54 -8.00 11.75 -10.78
N VAL A 55 -7.43 12.20 -11.89
CA VAL A 55 -6.61 11.32 -12.75
C VAL A 55 -5.36 10.87 -12.02
N ALA A 56 -4.66 11.81 -11.38
CA ALA A 56 -3.46 11.51 -10.60
C ALA A 56 -3.80 10.61 -9.40
N LEU A 57 -4.91 10.89 -8.72
CA LEU A 57 -5.37 10.06 -7.60
C LEU A 57 -5.62 8.63 -8.02
N ARG A 58 -6.34 8.43 -9.11
CA ARG A 58 -6.68 7.12 -9.64
C ARG A 58 -5.43 6.34 -10.06
N ALA A 59 -4.51 7.00 -10.75
CA ALA A 59 -3.26 6.37 -11.19
C ALA A 59 -2.43 5.91 -9.99
N THR A 60 -2.31 6.75 -8.97
CA THR A 60 -1.55 6.43 -7.77
C THR A 60 -2.17 5.27 -7.00
N LEU A 61 -3.50 5.32 -6.78
CA LEU A 61 -4.20 4.23 -6.10
C LEU A 61 -4.05 2.91 -6.85
N ASN A 62 -4.20 2.90 -8.16
CA ASN A 62 -4.07 1.69 -8.96
C ASN A 62 -2.66 1.10 -8.83
N ALA A 63 -1.63 1.93 -8.85
CA ALA A 63 -0.26 1.47 -8.72
C ALA A 63 -0.03 0.81 -7.35
N TYR A 64 -0.43 1.46 -6.27
CA TYR A 64 -0.25 0.92 -4.92
C TYR A 64 -1.07 -0.34 -4.69
N LEU A 65 -2.30 -0.38 -5.16
CA LEU A 65 -3.14 -1.57 -5.02
C LEU A 65 -2.58 -2.77 -5.80
N ARG A 66 -1.97 -2.55 -6.95
CA ARG A 66 -1.29 -3.62 -7.69
C ARG A 66 -0.09 -4.15 -6.92
N TRP A 67 0.74 -3.27 -6.38
CA TRP A 67 1.91 -3.68 -5.60
C TRP A 67 1.49 -4.46 -4.36
N ILE A 68 0.46 -3.99 -3.66
CA ILE A 68 -0.08 -4.67 -2.48
C ILE A 68 -0.59 -6.05 -2.86
N ASN A 69 -1.36 -6.15 -3.93
CA ASN A 69 -1.91 -7.42 -4.38
C ASN A 69 -0.80 -8.41 -4.77
N SER A 70 0.22 -7.94 -5.49
CA SER A 70 1.37 -8.77 -5.86
C SER A 70 2.13 -9.26 -4.63
N ALA A 71 2.38 -8.38 -3.67
CA ALA A 71 3.09 -8.74 -2.45
C ALA A 71 2.30 -9.76 -1.63
N LEU A 72 0.99 -9.60 -1.52
CA LEU A 72 0.14 -10.54 -0.80
C LEU A 72 0.15 -11.92 -1.47
N ASN A 73 0.10 -11.98 -2.79
CA ASN A 73 0.15 -13.24 -3.52
C ASN A 73 1.47 -13.98 -3.26
N VAL A 74 2.58 -13.27 -3.24
CA VAL A 74 3.89 -13.85 -2.93
C VAL A 74 3.93 -14.38 -1.50
N LEU A 75 3.45 -13.60 -0.55
CA LEU A 75 3.42 -14.00 0.87
C LEU A 75 2.55 -15.23 1.09
N GLU A 76 1.39 -15.29 0.47
CA GLU A 76 0.51 -16.45 0.56
C GLU A 76 1.15 -17.70 -0.03
N THR A 77 1.86 -17.56 -1.15
CA THR A 77 2.57 -18.67 -1.77
C THR A 77 3.67 -19.21 -0.85
N VAL A 78 4.44 -18.31 -0.23
CA VAL A 78 5.49 -18.72 0.72
C VAL A 78 4.90 -19.44 1.91
N GLU A 79 3.80 -18.94 2.47
CA GLU A 79 3.12 -19.58 3.60
C GLU A 79 2.62 -20.99 3.28
N LYS A 80 2.15 -21.21 2.06
CA LYS A 80 1.68 -22.54 1.63
C LYS A 80 2.82 -23.54 1.45
N VAL A 81 4.01 -23.06 1.11
CA VAL A 81 5.18 -23.91 0.89
C VAL A 81 5.84 -24.26 2.23
N LEU A 82 5.78 -23.38 3.18
CA LEU A 82 6.36 -23.57 4.51
C LEU A 82 5.43 -24.37 5.41
#